data_a6d5412063ba398bb77c3969e5d243c5
#
_entry.id   a6d5412063ba398bb77c3969e5d243c5
#
_cell.length_a   1.000
_cell.length_b   1.000
_cell.length_c   1.000
_cell.angle_alpha   90.00
_cell.angle_beta   90.00
_cell.angle_gamma   90.00
#
_symmetry.space_group_name_H-M   'P 1'
#
loop_
_entity.id
_entity.type
_entity.pdbx_description
1 polymer ?
#
loop_
_entity_poly.entity_id
_entity_poly.type
_entity_poly.pdbx_seq_one_letter_code
_entity_poly.pdbx_strand_id
1 'polypeptide(L)' 'MRVEQRVGVAMSISEPVLSGFLTKEELAAELQRNPRTLDRWEALGMGPPRTLVGRQVLYRRASVQKWLAAQEETG' A
#
# COMPACT_ATOMS: atom_id res chain seq x y z
N MET A 1 -9.25 6.24 29.32
CA MET A 1 -9.28 6.37 29.23
C MET A 1 -9.14 6.42 28.85
N ARG A 2 -8.86 6.02 28.32
CA ARG A 2 -8.88 5.94 27.78
C ARG A 2 -8.42 5.89 27.35
N VAL A 3 -8.04 5.49 27.16
CA VAL A 3 -7.87 5.48 26.79
C VAL A 3 -7.55 5.57 26.37
N GLU A 4 -7.31 5.31 26.14
CA GLU A 4 -7.33 5.45 25.90
C GLU A 4 -6.91 5.57 25.64
N GLN A 5 -6.76 5.32 25.39
CA GLN A 5 -6.71 5.44 25.24
C GLN A 5 -6.28 5.51 25.00
N ARG A 6 -6.10 5.29 24.75
CA ARG A 6 -5.96 5.47 24.56
C ARG A 6 -5.32 5.75 24.41
N VAL A 7 -5.01 5.71 24.08
CA VAL A 7 -4.56 6.07 23.96
C VAL A 7 -4.04 6.46 23.69
N GLY A 8 -3.73 6.52 23.34
CA GLY A 8 -3.29 6.83 23.21
C GLY A 8 -2.72 7.17 22.83
N VAL A 9 -2.72 7.17 22.86
CA VAL A 9 -2.28 7.54 22.56
C VAL A 9 -1.93 8.00 22.23
N ALA A 10 -1.74 8.03 22.04
CA ALA A 10 -1.43 8.36 21.73
C ALA A 10 -1.26 8.85 21.31
N MET A 11 -1.28 8.94 21.26
CA MET A 11 -1.06 9.26 20.87
C MET A 11 -0.90 9.59 20.49
N SER A 12 -0.80 9.61 20.47
CA SER A 12 -0.56 9.70 20.17
C SER A 12 -0.75 9.46 19.48
N ILE A 13 -1.14 9.24 19.44
CA ILE A 13 -1.27 8.81 18.96
C ILE A 13 -0.94 8.40 18.21
N SER A 14 -1.41 8.11 18.15
CA SER A 14 -0.43 7.84 17.17
C SER A 14 -0.88 6.83 16.13
N GLU A 15 -0.54 7.06 14.91
CA GLU A 15 -0.93 6.19 13.83
C GLU A 15 -0.04 4.96 13.76
N PRO A 16 -0.58 3.82 13.33
CA PRO A 16 0.26 2.65 13.10
C PRO A 16 1.35 2.94 12.09
N VAL A 17 2.48 2.29 12.26
CA VAL A 17 3.63 2.50 11.39
C VAL A 17 3.26 2.21 9.93
N LEU A 18 2.36 1.27 9.69
CA LEU A 18 2.01 0.89 8.33
C LEU A 18 0.78 1.62 7.80
N SER A 19 0.36 2.68 8.47
CA SER A 19 -0.80 3.40 8.00
C SER A 19 -0.50 4.05 6.68
N GLY A 20 -0.64 4.15 5.70
CA GLY A 20 -0.25 4.67 4.41
C GLY A 20 0.31 3.59 3.50
N PHE A 21 0.30 2.33 3.99
CA PHE A 21 0.74 1.21 3.20
C PHE A 21 -0.40 0.23 2.97
N LEU A 22 -0.28 -0.55 1.91
CA LEU A 22 -1.23 -1.60 1.58
C LEU A 22 -0.47 -2.91 1.45
N THR A 23 -1.09 -3.99 1.88
CA THR A 23 -0.56 -5.30 1.53
C THR A 23 -0.84 -5.57 0.05
N LYS A 24 -0.16 -6.58 -0.49
CA LYS A 24 -0.40 -6.98 -1.88
C LYS A 24 -1.86 -7.35 -2.08
N GLU A 25 -2.44 -8.07 -1.13
CA GLU A 25 -3.83 -8.48 -1.24
C GLU A 25 -4.79 -7.30 -1.19
N GLU A 26 -4.48 -6.33 -0.32
CA GLU A 26 -5.31 -5.14 -0.22
C GLU A 26 -5.27 -4.33 -1.52
N LEU A 27 -4.07 -4.15 -2.06
CA LEU A 27 -3.96 -3.40 -3.30
C LEU A 27 -4.65 -4.12 -4.44
N ALA A 28 -4.48 -5.44 -4.53
CA ALA A 28 -5.15 -6.20 -5.57
C ALA A 28 -6.66 -6.04 -5.49
N ALA A 29 -7.20 -6.05 -4.27
CA ALA A 29 -8.64 -5.87 -4.10
C ALA A 29 -9.07 -4.49 -4.57
N GLU A 30 -8.30 -3.46 -4.24
CA GLU A 30 -8.66 -2.11 -4.66
C GLU A 30 -8.59 -1.94 -6.18
N LEU A 31 -7.66 -2.65 -6.82
CA LEU A 31 -7.54 -2.60 -8.28
C LEU A 31 -8.43 -3.61 -8.97
N GLN A 32 -9.13 -4.43 -8.20
CA GLN A 32 -9.99 -5.49 -8.73
C GLN A 32 -9.19 -6.45 -9.61
N ARG A 33 -8.02 -6.84 -9.11
CA ARG A 33 -7.13 -7.77 -9.79
C ARG A 33 -6.74 -8.88 -8.82
N ASN A 34 -6.26 -9.98 -9.38
CA ASN A 34 -5.73 -11.06 -8.57
C ASN A 34 -4.34 -10.66 -8.06
N PRO A 35 -3.98 -11.02 -6.81
CA PRO A 35 -2.63 -10.68 -6.32
C PRO A 35 -1.50 -11.20 -7.21
N ARG A 36 -1.71 -12.31 -7.90
CA ARG A 36 -0.70 -12.83 -8.83
C ARG A 36 -0.42 -11.86 -9.97
N THR A 37 -1.41 -11.06 -10.34
CA THR A 37 -1.23 -10.06 -11.37
C THR A 37 -0.19 -9.04 -10.94
N LEU A 38 -0.20 -8.67 -9.65
CA LEU A 38 0.78 -7.72 -9.15
C LEU A 38 2.18 -8.32 -9.19
N ASP A 39 2.31 -9.60 -8.86
CA ASP A 39 3.61 -10.27 -8.95
C ASP A 39 4.09 -10.31 -10.39
N ARG A 40 3.18 -10.58 -11.33
CA ARG A 40 3.55 -10.63 -12.74
C ARG A 40 4.01 -9.26 -13.23
N TRP A 41 3.28 -8.21 -12.83
CA TRP A 41 3.67 -6.86 -13.22
C TRP A 41 5.06 -6.52 -12.69
N GLU A 42 5.34 -6.92 -11.46
CA GLU A 42 6.65 -6.66 -10.88
C GLU A 42 7.74 -7.36 -11.68
N ALA A 43 7.50 -8.61 -12.04
CA ALA A 43 8.47 -9.36 -12.84
C ALA A 43 8.70 -8.71 -14.20
N LEU A 44 7.70 -8.03 -14.74
CA LEU A 44 7.80 -7.36 -16.02
C LEU A 44 8.24 -5.91 -15.88
N GLY A 45 8.46 -5.43 -14.67
CA GLY A 45 8.89 -4.07 -14.44
C GLY A 45 7.83 -3.03 -14.71
N MET A 46 6.55 -3.38 -14.59
CA MET A 46 5.48 -2.48 -14.99
C MET A 46 4.48 -2.16 -13.89
N GLY A 47 4.63 -2.68 -12.70
CA GLY A 47 3.71 -2.38 -11.61
C GLY A 47 4.15 -1.20 -10.77
N PRO A 48 3.38 -0.87 -9.73
CA PRO A 48 3.80 0.20 -8.82
C PRO A 48 4.99 -0.23 -7.99
N PRO A 49 5.75 0.73 -7.45
CA PRO A 49 6.91 0.40 -6.62
C PRO A 49 6.48 -0.36 -5.37
N ARG A 50 7.29 -1.31 -4.95
CA ARG A 50 7.04 -2.15 -3.79
C ARG A 50 8.02 -1.83 -2.68
N THR A 51 7.58 -2.06 -1.45
CA THR A 51 8.44 -2.00 -0.28
C THR A 51 8.49 -3.39 0.32
N LEU A 52 9.68 -3.90 0.55
CA LEU A 52 9.85 -5.22 1.15
C LEU A 52 10.20 -5.08 2.62
N VAL A 53 9.44 -5.74 3.47
CA VAL A 53 9.73 -5.81 4.90
C VAL A 53 9.86 -7.29 5.21
N GLY A 54 11.10 -7.75 5.32
CA GLY A 54 11.34 -9.17 5.40
C GLY A 54 10.79 -9.85 4.16
N ARG A 55 9.83 -10.74 4.33
CA ARG A 55 9.20 -11.43 3.21
C ARG A 55 7.87 -10.79 2.80
N GLN A 56 7.47 -9.74 3.52
CA GLN A 56 6.18 -9.13 3.25
C GLN A 56 6.33 -8.05 2.19
N VAL A 57 5.42 -8.06 1.22
CA VAL A 57 5.37 -7.05 0.17
C VAL A 57 4.33 -6.02 0.57
N LEU A 58 4.74 -4.77 0.58
CA LEU A 58 3.86 -3.66 0.88
C LEU A 58 3.94 -2.63 -0.23
N TYR A 59 2.88 -1.86 -0.38
CA TYR A 59 2.82 -0.78 -1.36
C TYR A 59 2.44 0.49 -0.65
N ARG A 60 3.20 1.56 -0.86
CA ARG A 60 2.86 2.85 -0.29
C ARG A 60 1.73 3.47 -1.10
N ARG A 61 0.68 3.92 -0.41
CA ARG A 61 -0.47 4.50 -1.11
C ARG A 61 -0.07 5.65 -2.03
N ALA A 62 0.79 6.54 -1.54
CA ALA A 62 1.21 7.68 -2.34
C ALA A 62 1.91 7.23 -3.62
N SER A 63 2.73 6.19 -3.53
CA SER A 63 3.43 5.67 -4.70
C SER A 63 2.45 5.02 -5.68
N VAL A 64 1.44 4.32 -5.16
CA VAL A 64 0.44 3.70 -6.02
C VAL A 64 -0.36 4.76 -6.75
N GLN A 65 -0.74 5.83 -6.04
CA GLN A 65 -1.49 6.91 -6.67
C GLN A 65 -0.68 7.56 -7.78
N LYS A 66 0.61 7.74 -7.55
CA LYS A 66 1.48 8.31 -8.56
C LYS A 66 1.61 7.39 -9.76
N TRP A 67 1.74 6.09 -9.51
CA TRP A 67 1.81 5.11 -10.57
C TRP A 67 0.52 5.09 -11.39
N LEU A 68 -0.64 5.17 -10.72
CA LEU A 68 -1.92 5.19 -11.41
C LEU A 68 -2.02 6.42 -12.30
N ALA A 69 -1.58 7.58 -11.79
CA ALA A 69 -1.61 8.79 -12.60
C ALA A 69 -0.74 8.63 -13.84
N ALA A 70 0.36 7.90 -13.72
CA ALA A 70 1.24 7.67 -14.87
C ALA A 70 0.64 6.73 -15.88
N GLN A 71 -0.40 5.96 -15.50
CA GLN A 71 -1.09 5.09 -16.46
C GLN A 71 -2.13 5.83 -17.28
N GLU A 72 -2.37 7.08 -16.95
CA GLU A 72 -3.40 7.86 -17.62
C GLU A 72 -3.05 8.03 -19.09
N GLU A 73 -4.01 7.77 -19.95
CA GLU A 73 -3.78 7.93 -21.38
C GLU A 73 -3.99 9.38 -21.75
N THR A 74 -3.05 9.91 -22.50
CA THR A 74 -3.09 11.29 -22.90
C THR A 74 -3.35 11.43 -24.38
N GLY A 75 -3.70 10.41 -25.00
CA GLY A 75 -3.82 10.54 -26.36
C GLY A 75 -4.92 10.65 -27.13
#